data_ac46e203833ad32aaf71b0416befdb36
#
_entry.id   ac46e203833ad32aaf71b0416befdb36
#
_cell.length_a   1.000
_cell.length_b   1.000
_cell.length_c   1.000
_cell.angle_alpha   90.00
_cell.angle_beta   90.00
_cell.angle_gamma   90.00
#
_symmetry.space_group_name_H-M   'P 1'
#
loop_
_entity.id
_entity.type
_entity.pdbx_description
1 polymer ?
#
loop_
_entity_poly.entity_id
_entity_poly.type
_entity_poly.pdbx_seq_one_letter_code
_entity_poly.pdbx_strand_id
1 'polypeptide(L)'
;VVPGAVLFLSLLVLLWRARSISRISPVRAISGGREAVWFDSRLRMPISRRFLSGSLAVRQVVCAKRRYAGALLVVSILVFFILTASGINNLIQSPKMYTSLGQPVIDMSLTFKQSYDQEMEQTLRQALEPYGGLESICVSAHQYMSMNGENLQCVIYLDPAMIQSVIQGRAPAYDNECLVTELVCDALDLHIGDQVTVSGSKGEATFMISGIYQDTNDAGMCFAITYDGYARIFPEPEKLYATLAMNQPERNVEAAKYLNTTYPELMQAEAVDMTSLFGYDFIFEAMGWLIDGFSLVFAAVVACMMSSKMFARERTELG
;
A
#
# COMPACT_ATOMS: atom_id res chain seq x y z
N VAL A 1 -10.30 20.70 -2.48
CA VAL A 1 -9.92 21.05 -3.88
C VAL A 1 -10.67 20.19 -4.89
N VAL A 2 -10.86 18.88 -4.68
CA VAL A 2 -11.51 17.94 -5.62
C VAL A 2 -12.98 18.29 -5.92
N PRO A 3 -13.86 18.62 -4.93
CA PRO A 3 -15.27 18.93 -5.23
C PRO A 3 -15.44 20.19 -6.10
N GLY A 4 -14.56 21.18 -5.93
CA GLY A 4 -14.59 22.39 -6.74
C GLY A 4 -14.24 22.16 -8.21
N ALA A 5 -13.27 21.28 -8.49
CA ALA A 5 -12.90 20.92 -9.86
C ALA A 5 -14.01 20.15 -10.57
N VAL A 6 -14.70 19.26 -9.87
CA VAL A 6 -15.84 18.50 -10.43
C VAL A 6 -17.02 19.43 -10.74
N LEU A 7 -17.35 20.36 -9.84
CA LEU A 7 -18.38 21.37 -10.07
C LEU A 7 -18.03 22.28 -11.25
N PHE A 8 -16.77 22.71 -11.34
CA PHE A 8 -16.31 23.55 -12.46
C PHE A 8 -16.39 22.82 -13.81
N LEU A 9 -15.97 21.55 -13.85
CA LEU A 9 -16.05 20.71 -15.06
C LEU A 9 -17.49 20.44 -15.47
N SER A 10 -18.39 20.17 -14.52
CA SER A 10 -19.80 19.96 -14.81
C SER A 10 -20.48 21.22 -15.34
N LEU A 11 -20.12 22.39 -14.79
CA LEU A 11 -20.60 23.68 -15.25
C LEU A 11 -20.10 24.00 -16.67
N LEU A 12 -18.84 23.70 -16.98
CA LEU A 12 -18.24 23.85 -18.31
C LEU A 12 -18.95 22.97 -19.36
N VAL A 13 -19.25 21.71 -19.01
CA VAL A 13 -19.99 20.78 -19.86
C VAL A 13 -21.43 21.27 -20.09
N LEU A 14 -22.11 21.79 -19.07
CA LEU A 14 -23.45 22.37 -19.18
C LEU A 14 -23.48 23.60 -20.07
N LEU A 15 -22.53 24.53 -19.91
CA LEU A 15 -22.40 25.72 -20.73
C LEU A 15 -22.09 25.37 -22.21
N TRP A 16 -21.25 24.37 -22.44
CA TRP A 16 -20.94 23.90 -23.79
C TRP A 16 -22.16 23.25 -24.46
N ARG A 17 -22.94 22.48 -23.70
CA ARG A 17 -24.25 21.90 -24.15
C ARG A 17 -25.28 22.99 -24.40
N ALA A 18 -25.42 23.98 -23.54
CA ALA A 18 -26.34 25.10 -23.72
C ALA A 18 -25.99 25.91 -24.98
N ARG A 19 -24.70 26.14 -25.25
CA ARG A 19 -24.23 26.84 -26.47
C ARG A 19 -24.48 26.00 -27.75
N SER A 20 -24.51 24.67 -27.66
CA SER A 20 -24.84 23.78 -28.76
C SER A 20 -26.36 23.84 -29.09
N ILE A 21 -27.22 23.98 -28.08
CA ILE A 21 -28.68 24.06 -28.24
C ILE A 21 -29.06 25.41 -28.86
N SER A 22 -28.40 26.50 -28.51
CA SER A 22 -28.72 27.84 -29.07
C SER A 22 -28.42 27.99 -30.57
N ARG A 23 -27.73 27.01 -31.19
CA ARG A 23 -27.48 26.99 -32.64
C ARG A 23 -28.49 26.17 -33.46
N ILE A 24 -29.51 25.60 -32.82
CA ILE A 24 -30.55 24.85 -33.49
C ILE A 24 -31.61 25.88 -33.96
N SER A 25 -31.85 25.97 -35.26
CA SER A 25 -32.88 26.89 -35.77
C SER A 25 -34.25 26.45 -35.26
N PRO A 26 -35.16 27.40 -34.90
CA PRO A 26 -36.50 27.11 -34.42
C PRO A 26 -37.31 26.22 -35.39
N VAL A 27 -37.07 26.34 -36.68
CA VAL A 27 -37.72 25.54 -37.72
C VAL A 27 -37.36 24.06 -37.63
N ARG A 28 -36.10 23.71 -37.22
CA ARG A 28 -35.69 22.31 -37.01
C ARG A 28 -36.29 21.70 -35.76
N ALA A 29 -36.57 22.50 -34.74
CA ALA A 29 -37.18 22.03 -33.50
C ALA A 29 -38.68 21.69 -33.69
N ILE A 30 -39.36 22.38 -34.58
CA ILE A 30 -40.81 22.19 -34.86
C ILE A 30 -41.04 21.06 -35.88
N SER A 31 -40.12 20.83 -36.82
CA SER A 31 -40.25 19.80 -37.85
C SER A 31 -39.87 18.37 -37.41
N GLY A 32 -39.69 18.14 -36.12
CA GLY A 32 -39.39 16.82 -35.54
C GLY A 32 -38.22 16.12 -36.24
N GLY A 33 -37.08 16.85 -36.38
CA GLY A 33 -35.91 16.50 -37.16
C GLY A 33 -35.67 15.01 -37.41
N ARG A 34 -36.25 14.49 -38.47
CA ARG A 34 -35.82 13.22 -39.05
C ARG A 34 -34.44 13.42 -39.62
N GLU A 35 -33.44 13.22 -38.82
CA GLU A 35 -32.09 12.98 -39.33
C GLU A 35 -32.13 11.64 -40.06
N ALA A 36 -32.14 11.72 -41.42
CA ALA A 36 -31.84 10.54 -42.22
C ALA A 36 -30.50 9.98 -41.73
N VAL A 37 -30.51 8.79 -41.16
CA VAL A 37 -29.30 8.11 -40.72
C VAL A 37 -28.54 7.70 -41.98
N TRP A 38 -27.69 8.60 -42.46
CA TRP A 38 -26.75 8.28 -43.52
C TRP A 38 -25.70 7.33 -42.96
N PHE A 39 -25.80 6.05 -43.30
CA PHE A 39 -24.74 5.09 -43.07
C PHE A 39 -23.53 5.50 -43.91
N ASP A 40 -22.50 6.00 -43.29
CA ASP A 40 -21.27 6.33 -43.97
C ASP A 40 -20.64 5.02 -44.52
N SER A 41 -20.74 4.82 -45.83
CA SER A 41 -20.33 3.58 -46.52
C SER A 41 -18.82 3.41 -46.62
N ARG A 42 -18.01 4.32 -46.01
CA ARG A 42 -16.56 4.29 -46.10
C ARG A 42 -15.91 3.16 -45.30
N LEU A 43 -16.57 2.55 -44.34
CA LEU A 43 -16.08 1.42 -43.58
C LEU A 43 -16.69 0.11 -44.08
N ARG A 44 -16.02 -0.54 -45.07
CA ARG A 44 -16.37 -1.89 -45.53
C ARG A 44 -15.87 -2.92 -44.51
N MET A 45 -16.60 -3.13 -43.41
CA MET A 45 -16.36 -4.27 -42.52
C MET A 45 -17.10 -5.50 -43.04
N PRO A 46 -16.44 -6.65 -43.23
CA PRO A 46 -17.07 -7.87 -43.67
C PRO A 46 -18.04 -8.37 -42.59
N ILE A 47 -19.28 -8.66 -42.99
CA ILE A 47 -20.31 -9.23 -42.12
C ILE A 47 -20.08 -10.74 -42.05
N SER A 48 -19.74 -11.26 -40.89
CA SER A 48 -19.59 -12.69 -40.67
C SER A 48 -20.93 -13.36 -40.49
N ARG A 49 -21.27 -14.33 -41.35
CA ARG A 49 -22.53 -15.12 -41.27
C ARG A 49 -22.63 -15.91 -39.94
N ARG A 50 -21.50 -16.28 -39.32
CA ARG A 50 -21.46 -17.06 -38.06
C ARG A 50 -21.70 -16.19 -36.80
N PHE A 51 -21.46 -14.88 -36.87
CA PHE A 51 -21.61 -13.92 -35.77
C PHE A 51 -22.38 -12.67 -36.25
N LEU A 52 -23.55 -12.86 -36.82
CA LEU A 52 -24.32 -11.77 -37.45
C LEU A 52 -24.67 -10.64 -36.46
N SER A 53 -25.16 -11.00 -35.28
CA SER A 53 -25.53 -10.04 -34.22
C SER A 53 -24.31 -9.25 -33.70
N GLY A 54 -23.18 -9.93 -33.48
CA GLY A 54 -21.94 -9.29 -33.03
C GLY A 54 -21.35 -8.37 -34.11
N SER A 55 -21.31 -8.81 -35.37
CA SER A 55 -20.79 -7.97 -36.47
C SER A 55 -21.65 -6.75 -36.75
N LEU A 56 -22.96 -6.86 -36.59
CA LEU A 56 -23.89 -5.72 -36.66
C LEU A 56 -23.70 -4.75 -35.49
N ALA A 57 -23.54 -5.25 -34.26
CA ALA A 57 -23.29 -4.44 -33.10
C ALA A 57 -21.97 -3.64 -33.23
N VAL A 58 -20.86 -4.30 -33.63
CA VAL A 58 -19.59 -3.63 -33.88
C VAL A 58 -19.71 -2.58 -34.98
N ARG A 59 -20.39 -2.89 -36.07
CA ARG A 59 -20.64 -1.93 -37.15
C ARG A 59 -21.45 -0.73 -36.67
N GLN A 60 -22.48 -0.93 -35.85
CA GLN A 60 -23.28 0.15 -35.27
C GLN A 60 -22.42 1.06 -34.38
N VAL A 61 -21.55 0.49 -33.53
CA VAL A 61 -20.65 1.25 -32.67
C VAL A 61 -19.64 2.06 -33.49
N VAL A 62 -19.04 1.45 -34.51
CA VAL A 62 -18.00 2.10 -35.33
C VAL A 62 -18.61 3.20 -36.24
N CYS A 63 -19.78 2.96 -36.82
CA CYS A 63 -20.48 3.96 -37.68
C CYS A 63 -21.03 5.13 -36.85
N ALA A 64 -21.47 4.89 -35.62
CA ALA A 64 -22.00 5.90 -34.72
C ALA A 64 -20.97 6.35 -33.61
N LYS A 65 -19.69 6.31 -33.92
CA LYS A 65 -18.59 6.58 -32.93
C LYS A 65 -18.78 7.84 -32.10
N ARG A 66 -19.28 8.94 -32.69
CA ARG A 66 -19.59 10.18 -31.94
C ARG A 66 -20.73 10.00 -30.93
N ARG A 67 -21.65 9.06 -31.19
CA ARG A 67 -22.81 8.76 -30.34
C ARG A 67 -22.38 7.93 -29.12
N TYR A 68 -21.45 6.99 -29.35
CA TYR A 68 -20.96 6.07 -28.30
C TYR A 68 -19.71 6.57 -27.58
N ALA A 69 -19.01 7.60 -28.12
CA ALA A 69 -17.77 8.11 -27.55
C ALA A 69 -17.89 8.53 -26.07
N GLY A 70 -18.98 9.23 -25.72
CA GLY A 70 -19.22 9.64 -24.33
C GLY A 70 -19.43 8.44 -23.38
N ALA A 71 -20.14 7.44 -23.86
CA ALA A 71 -20.37 6.20 -23.13
C ALA A 71 -19.11 5.40 -22.94
N LEU A 72 -18.32 5.26 -24.00
CA LEU A 72 -17.06 4.54 -23.98
C LEU A 72 -16.05 5.22 -23.07
N LEU A 73 -16.04 6.56 -23.04
CA LEU A 73 -15.23 7.35 -22.12
C LEU A 73 -15.61 7.09 -20.67
N VAL A 74 -16.92 7.12 -20.33
CA VAL A 74 -17.38 6.84 -18.97
C VAL A 74 -17.02 5.42 -18.54
N VAL A 75 -17.24 4.41 -19.40
CA VAL A 75 -16.87 3.02 -19.11
C VAL A 75 -15.36 2.89 -18.93
N SER A 76 -14.55 3.55 -19.78
CA SER A 76 -13.09 3.52 -19.66
C SER A 76 -12.62 4.15 -18.35
N ILE A 77 -13.19 5.25 -17.91
CA ILE A 77 -12.87 5.88 -16.63
C ILE A 77 -13.24 4.93 -15.47
N LEU A 78 -14.40 4.29 -15.52
CA LEU A 78 -14.82 3.32 -14.50
C LEU A 78 -13.88 2.13 -14.42
N VAL A 79 -13.53 1.52 -15.56
CA VAL A 79 -12.58 0.42 -15.63
C VAL A 79 -11.21 0.85 -15.08
N PHE A 80 -10.76 2.05 -15.42
CA PHE A 80 -9.52 2.61 -14.88
C PHE A 80 -9.58 2.74 -13.35
N PHE A 81 -10.69 3.25 -12.80
CA PHE A 81 -10.86 3.35 -11.35
C PHE A 81 -10.85 1.98 -10.66
N ILE A 82 -11.57 1.00 -11.20
CA ILE A 82 -11.62 -0.37 -10.65
C ILE A 82 -10.22 -1.00 -10.66
N LEU A 83 -9.51 -0.90 -11.79
CA LEU A 83 -8.15 -1.45 -11.91
C LEU A 83 -7.16 -0.76 -10.97
N THR A 84 -7.28 0.57 -10.81
CA THR A 84 -6.42 1.35 -9.91
C THR A 84 -6.70 0.97 -8.45
N ALA A 85 -7.96 0.89 -8.05
CA ALA A 85 -8.36 0.50 -6.69
C ALA A 85 -7.91 -0.93 -6.37
N SER A 86 -8.14 -1.89 -7.29
CA SER A 86 -7.67 -3.27 -7.14
C SER A 86 -6.14 -3.35 -7.11
N GLY A 87 -5.44 -2.55 -7.93
CA GLY A 87 -3.98 -2.47 -7.93
C GLY A 87 -3.42 -1.95 -6.60
N ILE A 88 -4.01 -0.89 -6.05
CA ILE A 88 -3.64 -0.33 -4.74
C ILE A 88 -3.89 -1.36 -3.63
N ASN A 89 -5.04 -2.01 -3.63
CA ASN A 89 -5.36 -3.04 -2.64
C ASN A 89 -4.36 -4.21 -2.68
N ASN A 90 -4.03 -4.72 -3.87
CA ASN A 90 -3.02 -5.75 -4.04
C ASN A 90 -1.62 -5.29 -3.61
N LEU A 91 -1.28 -4.01 -3.82
CA LEU A 91 0.00 -3.44 -3.39
C LEU A 91 0.07 -3.40 -1.86
N ILE A 92 -0.99 -2.91 -1.19
CA ILE A 92 -1.07 -2.82 0.27
C ILE A 92 -0.97 -4.20 0.91
N GLN A 93 -1.58 -5.23 0.32
CA GLN A 93 -1.51 -6.61 0.82
C GLN A 93 -0.21 -7.34 0.42
N SER A 94 0.67 -6.70 -0.32
CA SER A 94 1.91 -7.32 -0.78
C SER A 94 3.01 -7.25 0.29
N PRO A 95 3.69 -8.38 0.62
CA PRO A 95 4.87 -8.34 1.50
C PRO A 95 5.95 -7.37 1.03
N LYS A 96 6.04 -7.12 -0.29
CA LYS A 96 6.98 -6.15 -0.86
C LYS A 96 6.72 -4.71 -0.43
N MET A 97 5.50 -4.36 -0.10
CA MET A 97 5.19 -3.04 0.44
C MET A 97 5.83 -2.85 1.81
N TYR A 98 5.73 -3.85 2.67
CA TYR A 98 6.31 -3.80 4.03
C TYR A 98 7.83 -3.68 3.97
N THR A 99 8.49 -4.45 3.12
CA THR A 99 9.94 -4.31 2.92
C THR A 99 10.33 -2.96 2.31
N SER A 100 9.49 -2.38 1.46
CA SER A 100 9.70 -1.02 0.93
C SER A 100 9.54 0.06 1.99
N LEU A 101 8.78 -0.20 3.06
CA LEU A 101 8.61 0.68 4.22
C LEU A 101 9.67 0.45 5.31
N GLY A 102 10.68 -0.38 5.02
CA GLY A 102 11.77 -0.67 5.94
C GLY A 102 11.48 -1.76 6.97
N GLN A 103 10.34 -2.42 6.85
CA GLN A 103 10.01 -3.55 7.72
C GLN A 103 10.60 -4.85 7.15
N PRO A 104 11.29 -5.66 7.96
CA PRO A 104 11.71 -7.00 7.53
C PRO A 104 10.49 -7.89 7.26
N VAL A 105 10.69 -8.96 6.50
CA VAL A 105 9.69 -10.02 6.41
C VAL A 105 9.60 -10.69 7.78
N ILE A 106 8.39 -10.75 8.34
CA ILE A 106 8.14 -11.29 9.68
C ILE A 106 7.06 -12.36 9.58
N ASP A 107 7.47 -13.61 9.79
CA ASP A 107 6.53 -14.74 9.88
C ASP A 107 6.20 -15.08 11.33
N MET A 108 7.11 -14.74 12.25
CA MET A 108 6.96 -14.97 13.68
C MET A 108 7.67 -13.89 14.48
N SER A 109 7.06 -13.42 15.56
CA SER A 109 7.70 -12.58 16.57
C SER A 109 7.97 -13.38 17.84
N LEU A 110 9.13 -13.13 18.45
CA LEU A 110 9.50 -13.71 19.72
C LEU A 110 9.76 -12.62 20.74
N THR A 111 9.36 -12.87 21.98
CA THR A 111 9.79 -12.09 23.14
C THR A 111 10.63 -13.01 24.00
N PHE A 112 11.89 -12.69 24.23
CA PHE A 112 12.76 -13.46 25.10
C PHE A 112 12.49 -13.14 26.57
N LYS A 113 12.48 -14.18 27.39
CA LYS A 113 12.35 -14.09 28.86
C LYS A 113 13.71 -14.18 29.56
N GLN A 114 14.72 -14.57 28.80
CA GLN A 114 16.11 -14.70 29.25
C GLN A 114 17.04 -13.98 28.26
N SER A 115 18.29 -13.82 28.62
CA SER A 115 19.31 -13.23 27.75
C SER A 115 19.46 -14.02 26.47
N TYR A 116 19.58 -13.30 25.37
CA TYR A 116 19.80 -13.90 24.06
C TYR A 116 21.32 -14.04 23.84
N ASP A 117 21.75 -15.26 23.60
CA ASP A 117 23.10 -15.63 23.30
C ASP A 117 23.20 -16.65 22.16
N GLN A 118 24.38 -17.08 21.83
CA GLN A 118 24.62 -18.03 20.75
C GLN A 118 23.97 -19.41 21.02
N GLU A 119 23.86 -19.83 22.29
CA GLU A 119 23.19 -21.07 22.66
C GLU A 119 21.65 -20.98 22.42
N MET A 120 21.07 -19.84 22.77
CA MET A 120 19.68 -19.54 22.50
C MET A 120 19.38 -19.54 21.00
N GLU A 121 20.26 -18.94 20.19
CA GLU A 121 20.12 -18.96 18.73
C GLU A 121 20.19 -20.37 18.16
N GLN A 122 21.13 -21.19 18.61
CA GLN A 122 21.25 -22.58 18.16
C GLN A 122 20.02 -23.40 18.56
N THR A 123 19.55 -23.23 19.79
CA THR A 123 18.34 -23.89 20.29
C THR A 123 17.13 -23.53 19.41
N LEU A 124 16.97 -22.26 19.08
CA LEU A 124 15.87 -21.78 18.24
C LEU A 124 15.96 -22.36 16.82
N ARG A 125 17.15 -22.35 16.20
CA ARG A 125 17.37 -22.94 14.87
C ARG A 125 17.07 -24.43 14.84
N GLN A 126 17.52 -25.18 15.83
CA GLN A 126 17.24 -26.62 15.95
C GLN A 126 15.74 -26.89 16.19
N ALA A 127 15.09 -26.12 17.04
CA ALA A 127 13.69 -26.25 17.35
C ALA A 127 12.78 -26.00 16.13
N LEU A 128 13.20 -25.12 15.20
CA LEU A 128 12.44 -24.76 14.03
C LEU A 128 12.78 -25.58 12.77
N GLU A 129 13.83 -26.39 12.79
CA GLU A 129 14.23 -27.27 11.68
C GLU A 129 13.06 -28.16 11.17
N PRO A 130 12.27 -28.82 12.05
CA PRO A 130 11.12 -29.63 11.61
C PRO A 130 9.99 -28.84 10.92
N TYR A 131 10.00 -27.51 11.08
CA TYR A 131 9.01 -26.58 10.52
C TYR A 131 9.52 -25.85 9.29
N GLY A 132 10.60 -26.33 8.69
CA GLY A 132 11.22 -25.76 7.47
C GLY A 132 12.47 -24.90 7.76
N GLY A 133 12.79 -24.64 9.03
CA GLY A 133 13.94 -23.84 9.43
C GLY A 133 13.74 -22.34 9.23
N LEU A 134 14.77 -21.57 9.58
CA LEU A 134 14.79 -20.12 9.55
C LEU A 134 15.56 -19.61 8.35
N GLU A 135 14.98 -18.63 7.65
CA GLU A 135 15.68 -17.82 6.65
C GLU A 135 16.55 -16.75 7.32
N SER A 136 15.97 -15.98 8.24
CA SER A 136 16.67 -14.94 8.99
C SER A 136 16.11 -14.75 10.40
N ILE A 137 16.96 -14.21 11.27
CA ILE A 137 16.62 -13.78 12.63
C ILE A 137 17.11 -12.35 12.79
N CYS A 138 16.23 -11.44 13.17
CA CYS A 138 16.60 -10.10 13.57
C CYS A 138 16.26 -9.90 15.04
N VAL A 139 17.27 -9.70 15.89
CA VAL A 139 17.11 -9.46 17.32
C VAL A 139 17.27 -7.99 17.60
N SER A 140 16.29 -7.42 18.28
CA SER A 140 16.24 -5.99 18.60
C SER A 140 15.60 -5.74 19.96
N ALA A 141 15.82 -4.54 20.47
CA ALA A 141 15.06 -3.99 21.59
C ALA A 141 14.50 -2.62 21.21
N HIS A 142 13.46 -2.22 21.90
CA HIS A 142 12.81 -0.93 21.69
C HIS A 142 12.73 -0.17 23.02
N GLN A 143 13.18 1.07 23.02
CA GLN A 143 13.17 1.91 24.22
C GLN A 143 13.04 3.37 23.82
N TYR A 144 12.23 4.15 24.56
CA TYR A 144 12.24 5.59 24.42
C TYR A 144 13.45 6.21 25.11
N MET A 145 14.13 7.10 24.39
CA MET A 145 15.32 7.80 24.85
C MET A 145 15.28 9.25 24.43
N SER A 146 15.99 10.10 25.19
CA SER A 146 16.14 11.50 24.78
C SER A 146 17.31 11.64 23.81
N MET A 147 17.04 12.15 22.60
CA MET A 147 18.04 12.59 21.63
C MET A 147 17.96 14.10 21.48
N ASN A 148 19.03 14.82 21.81
CA ASN A 148 19.07 16.29 21.80
C ASN A 148 17.93 16.95 22.59
N GLY A 149 17.40 16.29 23.63
CA GLY A 149 16.28 16.78 24.43
C GLY A 149 14.90 16.31 23.99
N GLU A 150 14.75 15.78 22.78
CA GLU A 150 13.50 15.21 22.28
C GLU A 150 13.39 13.72 22.61
N ASN A 151 12.20 13.27 23.05
CA ASN A 151 11.96 11.88 23.42
C ASN A 151 11.54 11.08 22.18
N LEU A 152 12.42 10.25 21.69
CA LEU A 152 12.24 9.44 20.47
C LEU A 152 12.34 7.94 20.80
N GLN A 153 11.65 7.13 19.99
CA GLN A 153 11.82 5.69 20.08
C GLN A 153 13.18 5.28 19.49
N CYS A 154 13.96 4.57 20.27
CA CYS A 154 15.21 3.97 19.84
C CYS A 154 15.01 2.48 19.55
N VAL A 155 15.45 2.05 18.37
CA VAL A 155 15.56 0.64 18.01
C VAL A 155 17.01 0.21 18.19
N ILE A 156 17.24 -0.80 19.02
CA ILE A 156 18.56 -1.31 19.36
C ILE A 156 18.74 -2.63 18.65
N TYR A 157 19.64 -2.69 17.68
CA TYR A 157 19.94 -3.91 16.92
C TYR A 157 21.12 -4.65 17.51
N LEU A 158 20.99 -5.96 17.74
CA LEU A 158 22.12 -6.80 18.12
C LEU A 158 23.10 -6.96 16.95
N ASP A 159 22.58 -7.14 15.75
CA ASP A 159 23.37 -7.23 14.53
C ASP A 159 22.99 -6.09 13.59
N PRO A 160 23.85 -5.09 13.37
CA PRO A 160 23.61 -3.99 12.45
C PRO A 160 23.42 -4.44 10.98
N ALA A 161 23.88 -5.62 10.60
CA ALA A 161 23.70 -6.17 9.26
C ALA A 161 22.22 -6.50 8.95
N MET A 162 21.39 -6.62 9.99
CA MET A 162 19.95 -6.85 9.86
C MET A 162 19.18 -5.58 9.51
N ILE A 163 19.80 -4.41 9.54
CA ILE A 163 19.17 -3.14 9.13
C ILE A 163 19.17 -3.07 7.61
N GLN A 164 18.04 -3.42 7.00
CA GLN A 164 17.92 -3.55 5.53
C GLN A 164 17.50 -2.26 4.83
N SER A 165 17.03 -1.26 5.56
CA SER A 165 16.31 -0.10 5.03
C SER A 165 17.12 1.20 5.03
N VAL A 166 18.44 1.12 4.96
CA VAL A 166 19.28 2.32 4.85
C VAL A 166 19.10 2.98 3.48
N ILE A 167 18.61 4.22 3.48
CA ILE A 167 18.33 4.99 2.26
C ILE A 167 19.54 5.81 1.83
N GLN A 168 20.24 6.40 2.80
CA GLN A 168 21.42 7.24 2.58
C GLN A 168 22.49 6.92 3.62
N GLY A 169 23.75 7.03 3.24
CA GLY A 169 24.86 6.72 4.13
C GLY A 169 25.06 5.21 4.28
N ARG A 170 25.30 4.75 5.51
CA ARG A 170 25.53 3.33 5.82
C ARG A 170 24.99 2.95 7.20
N ALA A 171 24.81 1.67 7.44
CA ALA A 171 24.51 1.15 8.77
C ALA A 171 25.65 1.47 9.76
N PRO A 172 25.37 1.57 11.07
CA PRO A 172 26.36 1.79 12.10
C PRO A 172 27.41 0.68 12.10
N ALA A 173 28.68 1.04 12.04
CA ALA A 173 29.79 0.11 12.13
C ALA A 173 30.52 0.20 13.49
N TYR A 174 30.28 1.28 14.23
CA TYR A 174 30.92 1.55 15.52
C TYR A 174 29.85 1.84 16.58
N ASP A 175 30.25 1.68 17.85
CA ASP A 175 29.40 1.90 19.04
C ASP A 175 28.96 3.36 19.25
N ASN A 176 29.61 4.31 18.56
CA ASN A 176 29.35 5.73 18.62
C ASN A 176 28.58 6.24 17.35
N GLU A 177 27.97 5.35 16.59
CA GLU A 177 27.22 5.69 15.41
C GLU A 177 25.74 5.36 15.59
N CYS A 178 24.87 6.15 14.92
CA CYS A 178 23.44 5.94 14.90
C CYS A 178 22.88 6.13 13.50
N LEU A 179 21.70 5.59 13.28
CA LEU A 179 20.82 5.93 12.14
C LEU A 179 19.66 6.77 12.64
N VAL A 180 19.18 7.67 11.81
CA VAL A 180 17.96 8.45 12.04
C VAL A 180 17.03 8.28 10.86
N THR A 181 15.73 8.45 11.08
CA THR A 181 14.77 8.49 9.97
C THR A 181 14.77 9.87 9.32
N GLU A 182 14.24 9.96 8.09
CA GLU A 182 14.08 11.23 7.38
C GLU A 182 13.21 12.22 8.18
N LEU A 183 12.15 11.71 8.84
CA LEU A 183 11.28 12.54 9.69
C LEU A 183 12.02 13.14 10.90
N VAL A 184 12.92 12.40 11.51
CA VAL A 184 13.77 12.92 12.61
C VAL A 184 14.77 13.93 12.09
N CYS A 185 15.38 13.67 10.92
CA CYS A 185 16.26 14.65 10.26
C CYS A 185 15.54 15.98 10.02
N ASP A 186 14.34 15.94 9.44
CA ASP A 186 13.56 17.14 9.13
C ASP A 186 13.09 17.87 10.39
N ALA A 187 12.69 17.12 11.43
CA ALA A 187 12.19 17.71 12.69
C ALA A 187 13.29 18.41 13.51
N LEU A 188 14.51 17.88 13.47
CA LEU A 188 15.63 18.34 14.29
C LEU A 188 16.74 19.03 13.50
N ASP A 189 16.53 19.25 12.18
CA ASP A 189 17.52 19.85 11.26
C ASP A 189 18.88 19.13 11.29
N LEU A 190 18.84 17.78 11.16
CA LEU A 190 19.99 16.92 11.27
C LEU A 190 20.43 16.38 9.90
N HIS A 191 21.74 16.17 9.76
CA HIS A 191 22.36 15.64 8.54
C HIS A 191 23.33 14.50 8.85
N ILE A 192 23.64 13.70 7.85
CA ILE A 192 24.68 12.65 7.98
C ILE A 192 26.02 13.30 8.32
N GLY A 193 26.67 12.78 9.35
CA GLY A 193 27.92 13.29 9.90
C GLY A 193 27.74 14.21 11.11
N ASP A 194 26.53 14.67 11.40
CA ASP A 194 26.26 15.45 12.60
C ASP A 194 26.37 14.59 13.86
N GLN A 195 26.66 15.26 14.97
CA GLN A 195 26.72 14.65 16.28
C GLN A 195 25.43 14.94 17.06
N VAL A 196 24.86 13.90 17.64
CA VAL A 196 23.68 13.97 18.51
C VAL A 196 24.03 13.44 19.89
N THR A 197 23.42 14.03 20.92
CA THR A 197 23.57 13.57 22.30
C THR A 197 22.36 12.72 22.66
N VAL A 198 22.61 11.48 23.08
CA VAL A 198 21.57 10.57 23.58
C VAL A 198 21.78 10.38 25.08
N SER A 199 20.71 10.58 25.85
CA SER A 199 20.73 10.49 27.31
C SER A 199 20.14 9.16 27.78
N GLY A 200 20.78 8.54 28.74
CA GLY A 200 20.37 7.30 29.37
C GLY A 200 20.60 7.25 30.85
N SER A 201 20.40 6.12 31.51
CA SER A 201 20.53 5.95 32.95
C SER A 201 21.99 6.02 33.45
N LYS A 202 22.97 5.72 32.59
CA LYS A 202 24.40 5.84 32.89
C LYS A 202 24.97 7.25 32.60
N GLY A 203 24.15 8.13 32.02
CA GLY A 203 24.59 9.48 31.61
C GLY A 203 24.27 9.72 30.12
N GLU A 204 25.07 10.59 29.54
CA GLU A 204 24.90 10.99 28.12
C GLU A 204 26.06 10.47 27.28
N ALA A 205 25.78 10.12 26.04
CA ALA A 205 26.80 9.79 25.05
C ALA A 205 26.52 10.48 23.73
N THR A 206 27.60 10.83 23.04
CA THR A 206 27.54 11.43 21.72
C THR A 206 27.60 10.33 20.65
N PHE A 207 26.70 10.41 19.68
CA PHE A 207 26.63 9.54 18.52
C PHE A 207 26.77 10.37 17.24
N MET A 208 27.42 9.82 16.23
CA MET A 208 27.48 10.40 14.88
C MET A 208 26.42 9.75 14.00
N ILE A 209 25.69 10.56 13.26
CA ILE A 209 24.72 10.05 12.29
C ILE A 209 25.48 9.43 11.12
N SER A 210 25.46 8.10 10.99
CA SER A 210 26.13 7.34 9.94
C SER A 210 25.29 7.20 8.67
N GLY A 211 23.98 7.36 8.81
CA GLY A 211 23.05 7.27 7.69
C GLY A 211 21.60 7.57 8.08
N ILE A 212 20.78 7.62 7.04
CA ILE A 212 19.33 7.77 7.14
C ILE A 212 18.69 6.45 6.75
N TYR A 213 17.73 5.98 7.54
CA TYR A 213 17.04 4.73 7.29
C TYR A 213 15.52 4.94 7.31
N GLN A 214 14.82 3.97 6.76
CA GLN A 214 13.35 3.95 6.76
C GLN A 214 12.86 2.97 7.81
N ASP A 215 11.95 3.42 8.66
CA ASP A 215 11.30 2.62 9.69
C ASP A 215 9.90 3.17 9.95
N THR A 216 8.99 2.31 10.39
CA THR A 216 7.61 2.66 10.72
C THR A 216 7.35 2.69 12.22
N ASN A 217 8.33 2.34 13.04
CA ASN A 217 8.23 2.44 14.48
C ASN A 217 7.94 3.90 14.90
N ASP A 218 7.03 4.08 15.85
CA ASP A 218 6.55 5.39 16.30
C ASP A 218 6.19 6.34 15.14
N ALA A 219 5.48 5.83 14.15
CA ALA A 219 5.11 6.53 12.92
C ALA A 219 6.32 7.15 12.17
N GLY A 220 7.50 6.55 12.32
CA GLY A 220 8.74 7.03 11.71
C GLY A 220 9.52 8.03 12.57
N MET A 221 9.07 8.38 13.77
CA MET A 221 9.80 9.24 14.70
C MET A 221 10.73 8.40 15.57
N CYS A 222 11.74 7.78 14.94
CA CYS A 222 12.64 6.86 15.62
C CYS A 222 14.08 6.97 15.10
N PHE A 223 14.99 6.41 15.88
CA PHE A 223 16.40 6.28 15.52
C PHE A 223 16.91 4.89 15.91
N ALA A 224 18.04 4.48 15.37
CA ALA A 224 18.61 3.16 15.64
C ALA A 224 20.07 3.26 16.06
N ILE A 225 20.45 2.41 17.01
CA ILE A 225 21.82 2.23 17.47
C ILE A 225 22.16 0.75 17.56
N THR A 226 23.46 0.45 17.66
CA THR A 226 23.93 -0.90 17.94
C THR A 226 23.74 -1.23 19.43
N TYR A 227 23.75 -2.51 19.77
CA TYR A 227 23.74 -2.97 21.17
C TYR A 227 24.94 -2.42 21.94
N ASP A 228 26.12 -2.39 21.34
CA ASP A 228 27.33 -1.82 21.96
C ASP A 228 27.17 -0.30 22.20
N GLY A 229 26.55 0.41 21.28
CA GLY A 229 26.20 1.81 21.46
C GLY A 229 25.23 2.03 22.62
N TYR A 230 24.23 1.17 22.75
CA TYR A 230 23.27 1.19 23.84
C TYR A 230 23.97 0.95 25.19
N ALA A 231 24.94 0.01 25.27
CA ALA A 231 25.64 -0.33 26.48
C ALA A 231 26.49 0.84 27.07
N ARG A 232 26.75 1.89 26.27
CA ARG A 232 27.41 3.13 26.72
C ARG A 232 26.51 3.97 27.62
N ILE A 233 25.21 3.90 27.45
CA ILE A 233 24.21 4.78 28.09
C ILE A 233 23.23 4.03 29.00
N PHE A 234 23.07 2.73 28.82
CA PHE A 234 22.21 1.87 29.63
C PHE A 234 22.95 0.57 30.04
N PRO A 235 22.53 -0.14 31.10
CA PRO A 235 23.14 -1.42 31.48
C PRO A 235 22.76 -2.53 30.49
N GLU A 236 21.49 -2.84 30.36
CA GLU A 236 20.94 -3.85 29.48
C GLU A 236 19.49 -3.48 29.14
N PRO A 237 18.97 -3.82 27.96
CA PRO A 237 17.58 -3.61 27.65
C PRO A 237 16.69 -4.54 28.47
N GLU A 238 15.53 -4.03 28.89
CA GLU A 238 14.58 -4.81 29.71
C GLU A 238 14.04 -6.04 28.98
N LYS A 239 13.87 -5.95 27.69
CA LYS A 239 13.33 -7.03 26.84
C LYS A 239 13.99 -7.03 25.48
N LEU A 240 14.32 -8.21 25.03
CA LEU A 240 14.74 -8.46 23.66
C LEU A 240 13.61 -9.14 22.89
N TYR A 241 13.47 -8.71 21.66
CA TYR A 241 12.53 -9.24 20.70
C TYR A 241 13.29 -9.83 19.53
N ALA A 242 12.76 -10.87 18.92
CA ALA A 242 13.25 -11.31 17.62
C ALA A 242 12.11 -11.36 16.62
N THR A 243 12.40 -10.92 15.43
CA THR A 243 11.55 -11.13 14.26
C THR A 243 12.18 -12.21 13.39
N LEU A 244 11.42 -13.22 13.03
CA LEU A 244 11.86 -14.39 12.29
C LEU A 244 11.23 -14.41 10.92
N ALA A 245 12.03 -14.61 9.88
CA ALA A 245 11.55 -15.06 8.58
C ALA A 245 11.79 -16.58 8.48
N MET A 246 10.75 -17.31 8.05
CA MET A 246 10.78 -18.77 7.93
C MET A 246 10.89 -19.16 6.45
N ASN A 247 11.60 -20.27 6.17
CA ASN A 247 11.60 -20.83 4.81
C ASN A 247 10.23 -21.41 4.39
N GLN A 248 9.37 -21.73 5.37
CA GLN A 248 7.99 -22.21 5.17
C GLN A 248 7.02 -21.37 6.02
N PRO A 249 6.62 -20.17 5.58
CA PRO A 249 5.77 -19.25 6.33
C PRO A 249 4.42 -19.83 6.74
N GLU A 250 3.87 -20.75 5.94
CA GLU A 250 2.58 -21.42 6.20
C GLU A 250 2.58 -22.28 7.45
N ARG A 251 3.74 -22.61 8.01
CA ARG A 251 3.89 -23.41 9.23
C ARG A 251 4.17 -22.59 10.47
N ASN A 252 4.13 -21.27 10.38
CA ASN A 252 4.46 -20.36 11.49
C ASN A 252 3.57 -20.57 12.73
N VAL A 253 2.26 -20.83 12.54
CA VAL A 253 1.31 -21.07 13.64
C VAL A 253 1.66 -22.35 14.40
N GLU A 254 1.99 -23.44 13.70
CA GLU A 254 2.41 -24.71 14.31
C GLU A 254 3.73 -24.54 15.05
N ALA A 255 4.67 -23.85 14.45
CA ALA A 255 5.99 -23.57 14.99
C ALA A 255 5.90 -22.70 16.27
N ALA A 256 5.11 -21.63 16.25
CA ALA A 256 4.88 -20.77 17.42
C ALA A 256 4.25 -21.56 18.59
N LYS A 257 3.25 -22.40 18.30
CA LYS A 257 2.64 -23.27 19.30
C LYS A 257 3.63 -24.25 19.90
N TYR A 258 4.50 -24.83 19.07
CA TYR A 258 5.56 -25.73 19.52
C TYR A 258 6.54 -25.03 20.46
N LEU A 259 7.04 -23.84 20.08
CA LEU A 259 7.95 -23.05 20.91
C LEU A 259 7.33 -22.70 22.26
N ASN A 260 6.09 -22.22 22.28
CA ASN A 260 5.36 -21.88 23.51
C ASN A 260 5.12 -23.09 24.44
N THR A 261 5.03 -24.29 23.86
CA THR A 261 4.77 -25.51 24.65
C THR A 261 6.06 -26.12 25.17
N THR A 262 7.12 -26.09 24.36
CA THR A 262 8.38 -26.77 24.65
C THR A 262 9.35 -25.88 25.43
N TYR A 263 9.34 -24.57 25.16
CA TYR A 263 10.28 -23.60 25.74
C TYR A 263 9.59 -22.40 26.43
N PRO A 264 8.54 -22.60 27.24
CA PRO A 264 7.74 -21.50 27.81
C PRO A 264 8.52 -20.59 28.75
N GLU A 265 9.62 -21.09 29.34
CA GLU A 265 10.47 -20.33 30.26
C GLU A 265 11.55 -19.49 29.52
N LEU A 266 11.82 -19.82 28.26
CA LEU A 266 12.85 -19.15 27.48
C LEU A 266 12.29 -18.00 26.64
N MET A 267 11.13 -18.24 26.04
CA MET A 267 10.54 -17.30 25.07
C MET A 267 9.03 -17.41 24.98
N GLN A 268 8.42 -16.39 24.41
CA GLN A 268 7.04 -16.39 23.97
C GLN A 268 7.03 -16.12 22.47
N ALA A 269 6.39 -16.99 21.69
CA ALA A 269 6.32 -16.93 20.25
C ALA A 269 4.90 -16.56 19.80
N GLU A 270 4.79 -15.70 18.81
CA GLU A 270 3.55 -15.32 18.18
C GLU A 270 3.72 -15.42 16.66
N ALA A 271 2.84 -16.20 16.01
CA ALA A 271 2.80 -16.25 14.56
C ALA A 271 2.29 -14.91 14.03
N VAL A 272 2.98 -14.34 13.08
CA VAL A 272 2.63 -13.05 12.49
C VAL A 272 2.07 -13.29 11.10
N ASP A 273 0.92 -12.71 10.83
CA ASP A 273 0.41 -12.54 9.48
C ASP A 273 0.81 -11.13 9.02
N MET A 274 1.70 -11.07 8.03
CA MET A 274 2.18 -9.78 7.49
C MET A 274 1.05 -8.90 7.00
N THR A 275 -0.09 -9.49 6.62
CA THR A 275 -1.26 -8.71 6.19
C THR A 275 -1.98 -8.07 7.37
N SER A 276 -1.79 -8.56 8.61
CA SER A 276 -2.45 -8.08 9.85
C SER A 276 -1.57 -7.20 10.75
N LEU A 277 -0.33 -6.97 10.38
CA LEU A 277 0.68 -6.25 11.20
C LEU A 277 0.24 -4.87 11.70
N PHE A 278 -0.58 -4.16 10.92
CA PHE A 278 -1.03 -2.81 11.31
C PHE A 278 -2.40 -2.79 11.99
N GLY A 279 -3.06 -3.95 12.18
CA GLY A 279 -4.42 -4.01 12.77
C GLY A 279 -5.49 -3.24 11.96
N TYR A 280 -5.15 -2.79 10.76
CA TYR A 280 -6.03 -2.04 9.87
C TYR A 280 -6.60 -2.88 8.73
N ASP A 281 -6.34 -4.20 8.72
CA ASP A 281 -6.78 -5.11 7.64
C ASP A 281 -8.26 -5.01 7.40
N PHE A 282 -9.05 -4.99 8.48
CA PHE A 282 -10.50 -4.83 8.38
C PHE A 282 -10.88 -3.51 7.70
N ILE A 283 -10.14 -2.43 7.95
CA ILE A 283 -10.40 -1.12 7.34
C ILE A 283 -10.03 -1.14 5.86
N PHE A 284 -8.88 -1.71 5.52
CA PHE A 284 -8.43 -1.81 4.13
C PHE A 284 -9.30 -2.78 3.33
N GLU A 285 -9.66 -3.92 3.91
CA GLU A 285 -10.58 -4.88 3.31
C GLU A 285 -11.98 -4.27 3.11
N ALA A 286 -12.53 -3.62 4.14
CA ALA A 286 -13.81 -2.93 4.06
C ALA A 286 -13.79 -1.78 3.03
N MET A 287 -12.71 -1.01 2.93
CA MET A 287 -12.52 0.00 1.89
C MET A 287 -12.48 -0.62 0.50
N GLY A 288 -11.77 -1.75 0.34
CA GLY A 288 -11.75 -2.51 -0.92
C GLY A 288 -13.16 -2.92 -1.36
N TRP A 289 -13.91 -3.58 -0.48
CA TRP A 289 -15.30 -3.98 -0.73
C TRP A 289 -16.23 -2.80 -1.03
N LEU A 290 -16.05 -1.67 -0.35
CA LEU A 290 -16.82 -0.45 -0.62
C LEU A 290 -16.51 0.10 -2.02
N ILE A 291 -15.24 0.21 -2.39
CA ILE A 291 -14.81 0.73 -3.70
C ILE A 291 -15.34 -0.17 -4.82
N ASP A 292 -15.19 -1.48 -4.67
CA ASP A 292 -15.67 -2.46 -5.66
C ASP A 292 -17.20 -2.44 -5.75
N GLY A 293 -17.90 -2.40 -4.62
CA GLY A 293 -19.35 -2.31 -4.55
C GLY A 293 -19.91 -1.03 -5.21
N PHE A 294 -19.34 0.13 -4.87
CA PHE A 294 -19.74 1.39 -5.52
C PHE A 294 -19.43 1.41 -7.01
N SER A 295 -18.30 0.86 -7.43
CA SER A 295 -17.89 0.77 -8.83
C SER A 295 -18.87 -0.09 -9.63
N LEU A 296 -19.31 -1.21 -9.07
CA LEU A 296 -20.26 -2.14 -9.69
C LEU A 296 -21.66 -1.54 -9.79
N VAL A 297 -22.14 -0.89 -8.72
CA VAL A 297 -23.44 -0.18 -8.72
C VAL A 297 -23.43 0.95 -9.75
N PHE A 298 -22.36 1.74 -9.79
CA PHE A 298 -22.23 2.84 -10.72
C PHE A 298 -22.16 2.37 -12.17
N ALA A 299 -21.43 1.27 -12.44
CA ALA A 299 -21.39 0.64 -13.77
C ALA A 299 -22.77 0.15 -14.20
N ALA A 300 -23.53 -0.47 -13.29
CA ALA A 300 -24.89 -0.92 -13.55
C ALA A 300 -25.85 0.24 -13.86
N VAL A 301 -25.78 1.33 -13.09
CA VAL A 301 -26.60 2.54 -13.31
C VAL A 301 -26.28 3.16 -14.67
N VAL A 302 -25.01 3.29 -15.03
CA VAL A 302 -24.60 3.83 -16.33
C VAL A 302 -25.07 2.93 -17.47
N ALA A 303 -24.94 1.61 -17.34
CA ALA A 303 -25.43 0.66 -18.33
C ALA A 303 -26.95 0.74 -18.51
N CYS A 304 -27.72 0.84 -17.42
CA CYS A 304 -29.16 1.03 -17.44
C CYS A 304 -29.59 2.35 -18.10
N MET A 305 -28.94 3.47 -17.76
CA MET A 305 -29.19 4.78 -18.35
C MET A 305 -28.90 4.79 -19.85
N MET A 306 -27.82 4.12 -20.27
CA MET A 306 -27.49 4.00 -21.70
C MET A 306 -28.46 3.14 -22.46
N SER A 307 -28.83 1.98 -21.91
CA SER A 307 -29.87 1.11 -22.49
C SER A 307 -31.19 1.85 -22.62
N SER A 308 -31.62 2.52 -21.56
CA SER A 308 -32.87 3.30 -21.57
C SER A 308 -32.89 4.40 -22.66
N LYS A 309 -31.76 5.12 -22.82
CA LYS A 309 -31.62 6.14 -23.87
C LYS A 309 -31.60 5.53 -25.28
N MET A 310 -31.01 4.35 -25.45
CA MET A 310 -31.04 3.63 -26.72
C MET A 310 -32.48 3.20 -27.06
N PHE A 311 -33.18 2.55 -26.12
CA PHE A 311 -34.56 2.12 -26.33
C PHE A 311 -35.54 3.28 -26.59
N ALA A 312 -35.43 4.38 -25.84
CA ALA A 312 -36.25 5.56 -26.05
C ALA A 312 -36.09 6.18 -27.45
N ARG A 313 -34.90 6.08 -28.02
CA ARG A 313 -34.57 6.63 -29.33
C ARG A 313 -34.96 5.70 -30.47
N GLU A 314 -34.82 4.38 -30.29
CA GLU A 314 -35.30 3.40 -31.26
C GLU A 314 -36.85 3.44 -31.37
N ARG A 315 -37.55 3.68 -30.25
CA ARG A 315 -39.01 3.83 -30.23
C ARG A 315 -39.50 5.07 -31.00
N THR A 316 -38.70 6.15 -31.00
CA THR A 316 -38.99 7.37 -31.79
C THR A 316 -38.59 7.26 -33.26
N GLU A 317 -37.72 6.29 -33.62
CA GLU A 317 -37.34 6.03 -35.02
C GLU A 317 -38.23 5.00 -35.69
N LEU A 318 -38.99 4.18 -34.93
CA LEU A 318 -39.93 3.13 -35.42
C LEU A 318 -41.41 3.55 -35.40
N GLY A 319 -41.78 4.63 -34.74
CA GLY A 319 -43.11 5.23 -34.69
C GLY A 319 -43.15 6.56 -35.40
#